data_7bbaf4e714d4544b195bba3dc1fa15a0
#
_entry.id   7bbaf4e714d4544b195bba3dc1fa15a0
#
_cell.length_a   1.000
_cell.length_b   1.000
_cell.length_c   1.000
_cell.angle_alpha   90.00
_cell.angle_beta   90.00
_cell.angle_gamma   90.00
#
_symmetry.space_group_name_H-M   'P 1'
#
loop_
_entity.id
_entity.type
_entity.pdbx_description
1 polymer ?
#
loop_
_entity_poly.entity_id
_entity_poly.type
_entity_poly.pdbx_seq_one_letter_code
_entity_poly.pdbx_strand_id
1 'polypeptide(L)'
;MDIKKIKKVELHVHLDGSLNINTISDILKIEKDEIKNKLIADKKCRDLNDYLQVFDLPIKVMQTKESLIRTSKDLIESFINDNVIYAEVRFAPNKHTTILTLDEVITSVLEGIKSLKVKVKLILCMMRGDDFSDNKKIIDLAYKYKDDGVVGIDLAGAEGLYKTSDYLPLFKYASSLNIPFTIHAGEADGIESINAAISAGATRIGHGVRAIESKECINKLKEKNILLEICPTSNIQTGIAPSMELHPIKKLYDSGVKVSINTDNRTVSNVTLNEEYEILVKAFDFTEEDFNKMNAEAIKHSFLSDRDKQELINILKEAS
;
A
#
# COMPACT_ATOMS: atom_id res chain seq x y z
N MET A 1 -12.48 -23.62 2.76
CA MET A 1 -11.53 -22.66 3.34
C MET A 1 -12.30 -21.54 4.00
N ASP A 2 -11.97 -21.18 5.24
CA ASP A 2 -12.58 -20.06 5.98
C ASP A 2 -11.61 -18.87 5.92
N ILE A 3 -11.85 -17.97 4.98
CA ILE A 3 -10.99 -16.80 4.70
C ILE A 3 -10.78 -15.94 5.96
N LYS A 4 -11.79 -15.83 6.83
CA LYS A 4 -11.72 -15.00 8.04
C LYS A 4 -10.75 -15.54 9.07
N LYS A 5 -10.43 -16.85 9.05
CA LYS A 5 -9.46 -17.47 9.94
C LYS A 5 -8.02 -17.38 9.46
N ILE A 6 -7.81 -17.17 8.17
CA ILE A 6 -6.46 -17.00 7.62
C ILE A 6 -5.83 -15.77 8.24
N LYS A 7 -4.63 -15.92 8.80
CA LYS A 7 -3.80 -14.79 9.24
C LYS A 7 -3.21 -14.09 8.02
N LYS A 8 -3.37 -12.77 7.95
CA LYS A 8 -3.02 -11.96 6.77
C LYS A 8 -1.94 -10.94 7.07
N VAL A 9 -1.23 -10.56 6.04
CA VAL A 9 -0.22 -9.50 6.05
C VAL A 9 -0.60 -8.50 4.96
N GLU A 10 -0.57 -7.21 5.28
CA GLU A 10 -0.89 -6.14 4.33
C GLU A 10 0.26 -5.15 4.24
N LEU A 11 0.93 -5.10 3.10
CA LEU A 11 2.10 -4.25 2.87
C LEU A 11 1.80 -3.00 2.06
N HIS A 12 0.59 -2.91 1.46
CA HIS A 12 0.20 -1.82 0.58
C HIS A 12 -1.23 -1.35 0.87
N VAL A 13 -1.33 -0.42 1.79
CA VAL A 13 -2.60 0.22 2.15
C VAL A 13 -2.37 1.69 2.49
N HIS A 14 -3.09 2.58 1.81
CA HIS A 14 -3.04 4.01 2.03
C HIS A 14 -4.02 4.43 3.15
N LEU A 15 -3.52 5.18 4.13
CA LEU A 15 -4.34 5.69 5.22
C LEU A 15 -5.43 6.62 4.70
N ASP A 16 -5.06 7.55 3.82
CA ASP A 16 -5.95 8.54 3.21
C ASP A 16 -6.99 7.93 2.25
N GLY A 17 -6.73 6.73 1.70
CA GLY A 17 -7.70 5.97 0.92
C GLY A 17 -8.59 5.00 1.73
N SER A 18 -8.40 4.95 3.06
CA SER A 18 -8.99 3.91 3.91
C SER A 18 -9.75 4.46 5.12
N LEU A 19 -10.28 5.68 5.02
CA LEU A 19 -11.01 6.34 6.10
C LEU A 19 -12.38 5.71 6.35
N ASN A 20 -12.75 5.55 7.61
CA ASN A 20 -14.09 5.11 7.99
C ASN A 20 -15.14 6.17 7.64
N ILE A 21 -16.19 5.78 6.89
CA ILE A 21 -17.25 6.68 6.45
C ILE A 21 -17.97 7.34 7.63
N ASN A 22 -18.14 6.62 8.76
CA ASN A 22 -18.76 7.21 9.96
C ASN A 22 -17.89 8.34 10.52
N THR A 23 -16.57 8.14 10.54
CA THR A 23 -15.61 9.15 11.00
C THR A 23 -15.61 10.39 10.11
N ILE A 24 -15.65 10.20 8.78
CA ILE A 24 -15.79 11.31 7.84
C ILE A 24 -17.08 12.08 8.10
N SER A 25 -18.21 11.37 8.23
CA SER A 25 -19.52 11.96 8.52
C SER A 25 -19.50 12.75 9.83
N ASP A 26 -18.90 12.20 10.87
CA ASP A 26 -18.81 12.86 12.18
C ASP A 26 -17.94 14.14 12.13
N ILE A 27 -16.85 14.14 11.39
CA ILE A 27 -15.91 15.28 11.31
C ILE A 27 -16.48 16.38 10.42
N LEU A 28 -16.94 16.03 9.22
CA LEU A 28 -17.38 17.01 8.21
C LEU A 28 -18.85 17.38 8.32
N LYS A 29 -19.64 16.66 9.13
CA LYS A 29 -21.11 16.83 9.25
C LYS A 29 -21.83 16.68 7.90
N ILE A 30 -21.41 15.69 7.11
CA ILE A 30 -21.98 15.34 5.81
C ILE A 30 -22.68 13.98 5.94
N GLU A 31 -23.78 13.80 5.23
CA GLU A 31 -24.51 12.53 5.18
C GLU A 31 -23.69 11.41 4.55
N LYS A 32 -23.79 10.18 5.11
CA LYS A 32 -22.99 9.03 4.72
C LYS A 32 -23.14 8.65 3.25
N ASP A 33 -24.34 8.77 2.69
CA ASP A 33 -24.58 8.43 1.29
C ASP A 33 -23.94 9.47 0.34
N GLU A 34 -23.89 10.73 0.73
CA GLU A 34 -23.14 11.75 0.01
C GLU A 34 -21.63 11.47 0.04
N ILE A 35 -21.10 11.02 1.20
CA ILE A 35 -19.70 10.63 1.34
C ILE A 35 -19.38 9.44 0.43
N LYS A 36 -20.22 8.38 0.46
CA LYS A 36 -20.03 7.21 -0.40
C LYS A 36 -19.98 7.57 -1.88
N ASN A 37 -20.90 8.43 -2.32
CA ASN A 37 -20.97 8.88 -3.71
C ASN A 37 -19.73 9.69 -4.16
N LYS A 38 -19.06 10.36 -3.22
CA LYS A 38 -17.84 11.15 -3.50
C LYS A 38 -16.55 10.38 -3.33
N LEU A 39 -16.54 9.37 -2.46
CA LEU A 39 -15.31 8.72 -2.00
C LEU A 39 -15.09 7.36 -2.67
N ILE A 40 -16.16 6.59 -2.89
CA ILE A 40 -16.03 5.27 -3.51
C ILE A 40 -15.80 5.48 -5.01
N ALA A 41 -14.64 4.99 -5.48
CA ALA A 41 -14.30 5.01 -6.88
C ALA A 41 -15.34 4.22 -7.69
N ASP A 42 -15.80 4.79 -8.80
CA ASP A 42 -16.69 4.08 -9.69
C ASP A 42 -15.94 2.86 -10.25
N LYS A 43 -16.66 1.74 -10.47
CA LYS A 43 -16.09 0.50 -11.05
C LYS A 43 -15.47 0.69 -12.44
N LYS A 44 -15.55 1.89 -13.00
CA LYS A 44 -15.02 2.28 -14.31
C LYS A 44 -14.40 3.67 -14.30
N CYS A 45 -13.45 3.93 -13.38
CA CYS A 45 -12.55 5.06 -13.60
C CYS A 45 -11.88 4.88 -14.97
N ARG A 46 -11.71 5.97 -15.71
CA ARG A 46 -11.06 5.93 -17.05
C ARG A 46 -9.60 5.54 -16.91
N ASP A 47 -8.96 6.03 -15.88
CA ASP A 47 -7.54 5.83 -15.60
C ASP A 47 -7.22 6.15 -14.12
N LEU A 48 -5.95 6.01 -13.76
CA LEU A 48 -5.43 6.34 -12.42
C LEU A 48 -5.72 7.81 -12.04
N ASN A 49 -5.70 8.76 -12.97
CA ASN A 49 -5.90 10.18 -12.65
C ASN A 49 -7.34 10.44 -12.20
N ASP A 50 -8.33 9.80 -12.84
CA ASP A 50 -9.72 9.84 -12.41
C ASP A 50 -9.88 9.23 -11.00
N TYR A 51 -9.22 8.12 -10.76
CA TYR A 51 -9.19 7.46 -9.45
C TYR A 51 -8.63 8.38 -8.35
N LEU A 52 -7.58 9.13 -8.64
CA LEU A 52 -6.95 10.03 -7.67
C LEU A 52 -7.80 11.26 -7.28
N GLN A 53 -8.82 11.63 -8.06
CA GLN A 53 -9.67 12.80 -7.75
C GLN A 53 -10.51 12.63 -6.49
N VAL A 54 -10.79 11.39 -6.05
CA VAL A 54 -11.59 11.12 -4.84
C VAL A 54 -10.87 11.47 -3.54
N PHE A 55 -9.53 11.67 -3.57
CA PHE A 55 -8.72 11.93 -2.38
C PHE A 55 -8.87 13.33 -1.79
N ASP A 56 -9.52 14.27 -2.48
CA ASP A 56 -9.78 15.62 -1.93
C ASP A 56 -10.57 15.57 -0.62
N LEU A 57 -11.51 14.62 -0.49
CA LEU A 57 -12.34 14.49 0.71
C LEU A 57 -11.55 13.93 1.91
N PRO A 58 -10.82 12.81 1.79
CA PRO A 58 -9.91 12.32 2.83
C PRO A 58 -8.90 13.35 3.31
N ILE A 59 -8.27 14.07 2.38
CA ILE A 59 -7.29 15.11 2.69
C ILE A 59 -7.93 16.20 3.58
N LYS A 60 -9.17 16.65 3.29
CA LYS A 60 -9.88 17.62 4.13
C LYS A 60 -10.15 17.13 5.55
N VAL A 61 -10.40 15.83 5.72
CA VAL A 61 -10.65 15.21 7.03
C VAL A 61 -9.39 15.17 7.88
N MET A 62 -8.24 14.85 7.27
CA MET A 62 -7.01 14.54 7.96
C MET A 62 -6.12 15.77 8.21
N GLN A 63 -6.69 16.90 8.66
CA GLN A 63 -5.96 18.15 8.86
C GLN A 63 -5.73 18.51 10.35
N THR A 64 -6.21 17.71 11.30
CA THR A 64 -6.00 17.91 12.74
C THR A 64 -5.36 16.70 13.40
N LYS A 65 -4.70 16.88 14.55
CA LYS A 65 -4.12 15.78 15.33
C LYS A 65 -5.18 14.73 15.69
N GLU A 66 -6.34 15.20 16.15
CA GLU A 66 -7.45 14.34 16.56
C GLU A 66 -7.98 13.50 15.38
N SER A 67 -8.14 14.13 14.21
CA SER A 67 -8.61 13.40 13.03
C SER A 67 -7.58 12.38 12.52
N LEU A 68 -6.29 12.72 12.50
CA LEU A 68 -5.21 11.81 12.14
C LEU A 68 -5.14 10.60 13.07
N ILE A 69 -5.22 10.83 14.39
CA ILE A 69 -5.24 9.75 15.40
C ILE A 69 -6.48 8.88 15.21
N ARG A 70 -7.66 9.50 15.04
CA ARG A 70 -8.94 8.76 14.92
C ARG A 70 -8.98 7.90 13.67
N THR A 71 -8.65 8.48 12.50
CA THR A 71 -8.65 7.74 11.23
C THR A 71 -7.64 6.59 11.23
N SER A 72 -6.49 6.79 11.87
CA SER A 72 -5.50 5.72 12.04
C SER A 72 -6.03 4.58 12.93
N LYS A 73 -6.71 4.89 14.04
CA LYS A 73 -7.34 3.87 14.91
C LYS A 73 -8.43 3.10 14.19
N ASP A 74 -9.26 3.77 13.40
CA ASP A 74 -10.31 3.11 12.61
C ASP A 74 -9.71 2.09 11.62
N LEU A 75 -8.58 2.43 10.99
CA LEU A 75 -7.88 1.51 10.11
C LEU A 75 -7.36 0.28 10.86
N ILE A 76 -6.82 0.46 12.09
CA ILE A 76 -6.42 -0.67 12.93
C ILE A 76 -7.59 -1.61 13.24
N GLU A 77 -8.77 -1.07 13.55
CA GLU A 77 -9.97 -1.89 13.78
C GLU A 77 -10.35 -2.70 12.54
N SER A 78 -10.21 -2.12 11.35
CA SER A 78 -10.44 -2.84 10.10
C SER A 78 -9.46 -4.00 9.89
N PHE A 79 -8.19 -3.83 10.26
CA PHE A 79 -7.19 -4.90 10.22
C PHE A 79 -7.53 -6.04 11.18
N ILE A 80 -7.99 -5.72 12.39
CA ILE A 80 -8.42 -6.73 13.38
C ILE A 80 -9.58 -7.56 12.82
N ASN A 81 -10.56 -6.92 12.18
CA ASN A 81 -11.71 -7.59 11.58
C ASN A 81 -11.31 -8.52 10.42
N ASP A 82 -10.23 -8.20 9.72
CA ASP A 82 -9.68 -9.00 8.63
C ASP A 82 -8.66 -10.06 9.10
N ASN A 83 -8.40 -10.19 10.40
CA ASN A 83 -7.38 -11.06 10.96
C ASN A 83 -5.96 -10.76 10.41
N VAL A 84 -5.66 -9.47 10.21
CA VAL A 84 -4.32 -9.00 9.83
C VAL A 84 -3.42 -9.06 11.06
N ILE A 85 -2.26 -9.70 10.94
CA ILE A 85 -1.26 -9.80 12.03
C ILE A 85 -0.16 -8.75 11.91
N TYR A 86 0.08 -8.26 10.68
CA TYR A 86 1.05 -7.22 10.38
C TYR A 86 0.62 -6.37 9.20
N ALA A 87 0.80 -5.05 9.32
CA ALA A 87 0.59 -4.11 8.21
C ALA A 87 1.65 -3.02 8.12
N GLU A 88 1.94 -2.57 6.90
CA GLU A 88 2.71 -1.36 6.61
C GLU A 88 1.78 -0.34 5.95
N VAL A 89 1.31 0.61 6.77
CA VAL A 89 0.41 1.68 6.33
C VAL A 89 1.22 2.79 5.69
N ARG A 90 0.75 3.33 4.59
CA ARG A 90 1.40 4.45 3.89
C ARG A 90 0.49 5.66 3.74
N PHE A 91 1.06 6.84 3.66
CA PHE A 91 0.37 8.11 3.36
C PHE A 91 1.37 9.21 2.99
N ALA A 92 0.88 10.30 2.40
CA ALA A 92 1.69 11.45 2.01
C ALA A 92 1.58 12.59 3.05
N PRO A 93 2.53 12.73 4.01
CA PRO A 93 2.40 13.69 5.12
C PRO A 93 2.25 15.14 4.68
N ASN A 94 2.88 15.53 3.56
CA ASN A 94 2.81 16.89 3.02
C ASN A 94 1.40 17.33 2.56
N LYS A 95 0.47 16.40 2.37
CA LYS A 95 -0.93 16.71 2.03
C LYS A 95 -1.78 17.09 3.26
N HIS A 96 -1.25 16.94 4.47
CA HIS A 96 -1.97 17.13 5.73
C HIS A 96 -1.41 18.28 6.60
N THR A 97 -0.75 19.23 5.97
CA THR A 97 -0.02 20.33 6.64
C THR A 97 -0.72 21.69 6.57
N THR A 98 -2.05 21.72 6.36
CA THR A 98 -2.78 23.01 6.31
C THR A 98 -2.63 23.82 7.60
N ILE A 99 -2.67 23.12 8.76
CA ILE A 99 -2.53 23.75 10.08
C ILE A 99 -1.51 23.03 10.99
N LEU A 100 -0.97 21.90 10.55
CA LEU A 100 0.00 21.10 11.29
C LEU A 100 1.38 21.17 10.60
N THR A 101 2.42 21.04 11.38
CA THR A 101 3.76 20.75 10.87
C THR A 101 3.88 19.30 10.42
N LEU A 102 4.82 18.98 9.55
CA LEU A 102 5.10 17.60 9.14
C LEU A 102 5.38 16.68 10.33
N ASP A 103 6.10 17.17 11.34
CA ASP A 103 6.38 16.42 12.58
C ASP A 103 5.09 16.10 13.34
N GLU A 104 4.18 17.06 13.49
CA GLU A 104 2.90 16.85 14.15
C GLU A 104 2.01 15.87 13.38
N VAL A 105 2.00 15.93 12.05
CA VAL A 105 1.29 14.99 11.19
C VAL A 105 1.80 13.57 11.41
N ILE A 106 3.11 13.35 11.29
CA ILE A 106 3.71 12.01 11.42
C ILE A 106 3.52 11.45 12.83
N THR A 107 3.77 12.25 13.88
CA THR A 107 3.62 11.79 15.27
C THR A 107 2.18 11.46 15.62
N SER A 108 1.20 12.20 15.09
CA SER A 108 -0.23 11.89 15.28
C SER A 108 -0.62 10.56 14.63
N VAL A 109 -0.14 10.27 13.42
CA VAL A 109 -0.40 8.98 12.76
C VAL A 109 0.31 7.85 13.53
N LEU A 110 1.57 8.04 13.93
CA LEU A 110 2.31 7.06 14.75
C LEU A 110 1.61 6.77 16.08
N GLU A 111 0.99 7.77 16.71
CA GLU A 111 0.16 7.56 17.90
C GLU A 111 -1.09 6.73 17.58
N GLY A 112 -1.78 7.05 16.48
CA GLY A 112 -3.02 6.41 16.10
C GLY A 112 -2.85 4.93 15.68
N ILE A 113 -1.72 4.56 15.06
CA ILE A 113 -1.46 3.19 14.62
C ILE A 113 -0.95 2.26 15.75
N LYS A 114 -0.71 2.76 16.97
CA LYS A 114 -0.31 1.91 18.10
C LYS A 114 -1.42 0.93 18.46
N SER A 115 -1.11 -0.36 18.44
CA SER A 115 -2.05 -1.43 18.79
C SER A 115 -1.31 -2.58 19.45
N LEU A 116 -1.99 -3.27 20.38
CA LEU A 116 -1.51 -4.51 20.97
C LEU A 116 -1.97 -5.76 20.23
N LYS A 117 -2.93 -5.60 19.31
CA LYS A 117 -3.55 -6.72 18.57
C LYS A 117 -2.95 -6.93 17.19
N VAL A 118 -2.51 -5.85 16.55
CA VAL A 118 -1.91 -5.87 15.22
C VAL A 118 -0.59 -5.10 15.26
N LYS A 119 0.48 -5.70 14.76
CA LYS A 119 1.74 -4.97 14.60
C LYS A 119 1.64 -4.10 13.34
N VAL A 120 1.73 -2.78 13.48
CA VAL A 120 1.63 -1.83 12.37
C VAL A 120 2.86 -0.94 12.31
N LYS A 121 3.34 -0.68 11.11
CA LYS A 121 4.44 0.23 10.82
C LYS A 121 4.03 1.24 9.76
N LEU A 122 4.77 2.35 9.67
CA LEU A 122 4.45 3.48 8.81
C LEU A 122 5.47 3.60 7.68
N ILE A 123 4.98 3.84 6.47
CA ILE A 123 5.75 4.22 5.29
C ILE A 123 5.35 5.65 4.91
N LEU A 124 6.32 6.52 4.63
CA LEU A 124 6.05 7.89 4.19
C LEU A 124 6.12 7.97 2.66
N CYS A 125 5.04 8.47 2.03
CA CYS A 125 4.99 8.64 0.58
C CYS A 125 5.64 9.96 0.13
N MET A 126 6.62 9.86 -0.73
CA MET A 126 6.97 10.90 -1.69
C MET A 126 5.90 10.92 -2.78
N MET A 127 5.60 12.09 -3.32
CA MET A 127 4.55 12.24 -4.33
C MET A 127 5.14 12.62 -5.69
N ARG A 128 4.69 11.92 -6.72
CA ARG A 128 4.97 12.30 -8.10
C ARG A 128 4.36 13.66 -8.39
N GLY A 129 5.14 14.53 -9.01
CA GLY A 129 4.74 15.91 -9.32
C GLY A 129 5.01 16.93 -8.21
N ASP A 130 5.30 16.49 -6.98
CA ASP A 130 5.77 17.41 -5.94
C ASP A 130 7.25 17.80 -6.18
N ASP A 131 7.67 18.96 -5.67
CA ASP A 131 9.03 19.43 -5.81
C ASP A 131 10.06 18.45 -5.24
N PHE A 132 11.22 18.37 -5.87
CA PHE A 132 12.32 17.51 -5.44
C PHE A 132 12.73 17.77 -3.99
N SER A 133 12.76 19.03 -3.58
CA SER A 133 13.08 19.44 -2.20
C SER A 133 12.06 18.94 -1.18
N ASP A 134 10.77 18.91 -1.54
CA ASP A 134 9.72 18.44 -0.65
C ASP A 134 9.76 16.91 -0.52
N ASN A 135 9.95 16.21 -1.63
CA ASN A 135 10.16 14.77 -1.60
C ASN A 135 11.43 14.38 -0.81
N LYS A 136 12.51 15.18 -0.92
CA LYS A 136 13.72 14.96 -0.10
C LYS A 136 13.44 15.11 1.40
N LYS A 137 12.62 16.09 1.81
CA LYS A 137 12.20 16.25 3.23
C LYS A 137 11.48 15.00 3.75
N ILE A 138 10.68 14.33 2.92
CA ILE A 138 10.01 13.05 3.32
C ILE A 138 11.06 11.99 3.66
N ILE A 139 12.15 11.90 2.89
CA ILE A 139 13.25 10.97 3.19
C ILE A 139 13.92 11.34 4.51
N ASP A 140 14.22 12.63 4.72
CA ASP A 140 14.84 13.12 5.95
C ASP A 140 13.96 12.82 7.19
N LEU A 141 12.63 12.93 7.05
CA LEU A 141 11.67 12.60 8.09
C LEU A 141 11.57 11.07 8.32
N ALA A 142 11.62 10.27 7.28
CA ALA A 142 11.67 8.82 7.44
C ALA A 142 12.93 8.40 8.22
N TYR A 143 14.06 9.02 7.96
CA TYR A 143 15.28 8.79 8.73
C TYR A 143 15.14 9.24 10.19
N LYS A 144 14.53 10.41 10.44
CA LYS A 144 14.29 10.97 11.78
C LYS A 144 13.43 10.04 12.65
N TYR A 145 12.38 9.46 12.06
CA TYR A 145 11.37 8.66 12.78
C TYR A 145 11.54 7.13 12.63
N LYS A 146 12.68 6.67 12.11
CA LYS A 146 12.92 5.23 11.87
C LYS A 146 12.82 4.37 13.14
N ASP A 147 13.24 4.91 14.26
CA ASP A 147 13.20 4.21 15.56
C ASP A 147 11.83 4.34 16.26
N ASP A 148 10.97 5.27 15.79
CA ASP A 148 9.63 5.51 16.33
C ASP A 148 8.53 4.73 15.60
N GLY A 149 8.87 4.06 14.49
CA GLY A 149 7.91 3.20 13.77
C GLY A 149 7.74 3.49 12.29
N VAL A 150 8.45 4.49 11.73
CA VAL A 150 8.58 4.67 10.28
C VAL A 150 9.62 3.68 9.77
N VAL A 151 9.23 2.79 8.85
CA VAL A 151 10.11 1.70 8.39
C VAL A 151 10.63 1.90 6.97
N GLY A 152 10.12 2.88 6.24
CA GLY A 152 10.54 3.10 4.86
C GLY A 152 9.80 4.25 4.20
N ILE A 153 10.05 4.39 2.90
CA ILE A 153 9.39 5.36 2.03
C ILE A 153 8.79 4.69 0.81
N ASP A 154 7.89 5.40 0.14
CA ASP A 154 7.29 5.00 -1.13
C ASP A 154 7.29 6.18 -2.10
N LEU A 155 7.15 5.93 -3.39
CA LEU A 155 6.84 6.93 -4.42
C LEU A 155 5.47 6.62 -4.99
N ALA A 156 4.48 7.47 -4.67
CA ALA A 156 3.09 7.32 -5.07
C ALA A 156 2.63 8.45 -6.01
N GLY A 157 1.39 8.38 -6.49
CA GLY A 157 0.75 9.38 -7.32
C GLY A 157 0.76 9.06 -8.81
N ALA A 158 0.58 10.07 -9.66
CA ALA A 158 0.28 9.95 -11.10
C ALA A 158 1.46 9.36 -11.92
N GLU A 159 1.62 8.04 -11.90
CA GLU A 159 2.71 7.32 -12.57
C GLU A 159 2.76 7.60 -14.07
N GLY A 160 1.61 7.68 -14.74
CA GLY A 160 1.53 7.93 -16.18
C GLY A 160 1.96 9.35 -16.59
N LEU A 161 2.04 10.30 -15.65
CA LEU A 161 2.45 11.68 -15.92
C LEU A 161 3.92 11.94 -15.55
N TYR A 162 4.45 11.23 -14.53
CA TYR A 162 5.78 11.47 -13.97
C TYR A 162 6.56 10.16 -13.91
N LYS A 163 7.62 10.05 -14.71
CA LYS A 163 8.38 8.82 -14.86
C LYS A 163 9.15 8.44 -13.59
N THR A 164 9.16 7.16 -13.25
CA THR A 164 9.93 6.63 -12.12
C THR A 164 11.42 6.95 -12.22
N SER A 165 11.97 6.98 -13.43
CA SER A 165 13.38 7.32 -13.68
C SER A 165 13.79 8.70 -13.18
N ASP A 166 12.87 9.68 -13.14
CA ASP A 166 13.15 11.05 -12.74
C ASP A 166 13.44 11.16 -11.23
N TYR A 167 13.00 10.16 -10.45
CA TYR A 167 13.14 10.09 -8.99
C TYR A 167 14.35 9.25 -8.53
N LEU A 168 15.13 8.65 -9.43
CA LEU A 168 16.32 7.85 -9.08
C LEU A 168 17.30 8.56 -8.14
N PRO A 169 17.56 9.87 -8.27
CA PRO A 169 18.44 10.58 -7.33
C PRO A 169 17.92 10.57 -5.88
N LEU A 170 16.59 10.61 -5.67
CA LEU A 170 15.99 10.51 -4.34
C LEU A 170 16.17 9.13 -3.73
N PHE A 171 16.01 8.06 -4.51
CA PHE A 171 16.25 6.70 -4.04
C PHE A 171 17.73 6.43 -3.74
N LYS A 172 18.65 7.01 -4.54
CA LYS A 172 20.07 6.98 -4.23
C LYS A 172 20.36 7.68 -2.89
N TYR A 173 19.70 8.80 -2.62
CA TYR A 173 19.80 9.50 -1.34
C TYR A 173 19.24 8.66 -0.19
N ALA A 174 18.04 8.08 -0.32
CA ALA A 174 17.46 7.19 0.67
C ALA A 174 18.37 5.98 0.98
N SER A 175 18.95 5.37 -0.06
CA SER A 175 19.91 4.27 0.09
C SER A 175 21.17 4.68 0.88
N SER A 176 21.65 5.92 0.69
CA SER A 176 22.81 6.43 1.45
C SER A 176 22.53 6.60 2.95
N LEU A 177 21.25 6.70 3.32
CA LEU A 177 20.76 6.75 4.70
C LEU A 177 20.29 5.38 5.22
N ASN A 178 20.42 4.30 4.44
CA ASN A 178 19.91 2.96 4.72
C ASN A 178 18.40 2.93 4.97
N ILE A 179 17.62 3.77 4.28
CA ILE A 179 16.17 3.77 4.36
C ILE A 179 15.63 2.80 3.30
N PRO A 180 14.87 1.76 3.70
CA PRO A 180 14.19 0.88 2.76
C PRO A 180 13.10 1.62 1.99
N PHE A 181 12.79 1.12 0.79
CA PHE A 181 11.72 1.72 -0.02
C PHE A 181 11.00 0.69 -0.90
N THR A 182 9.75 0.99 -1.17
CA THR A 182 8.93 0.44 -2.24
C THR A 182 8.65 1.54 -3.25
N ILE A 183 8.16 1.21 -4.43
CA ILE A 183 7.86 2.18 -5.50
C ILE A 183 6.62 1.71 -6.22
N HIS A 184 5.59 2.56 -6.32
CA HIS A 184 4.49 2.32 -7.27
C HIS A 184 5.08 2.33 -8.68
N ALA A 185 5.07 1.19 -9.36
CA ALA A 185 5.61 1.05 -10.70
C ALA A 185 4.93 -0.08 -11.47
N GLY A 186 4.65 0.13 -12.74
CA GLY A 186 3.94 -0.84 -13.58
C GLY A 186 2.46 -0.96 -13.24
N GLU A 187 1.87 0.14 -12.82
CA GLU A 187 0.44 0.36 -12.70
C GLU A 187 -0.04 1.13 -13.94
N ALA A 188 0.13 2.45 -13.99
CA ALA A 188 -0.28 3.27 -15.12
C ALA A 188 0.79 3.42 -16.21
N ASP A 189 2.08 3.28 -15.86
CA ASP A 189 3.21 3.23 -16.82
C ASP A 189 3.65 1.76 -17.03
N GLY A 190 4.49 1.55 -18.03
CA GLY A 190 4.89 0.24 -18.53
C GLY A 190 6.06 -0.41 -17.77
N ILE A 191 6.71 -1.34 -18.47
CA ILE A 191 7.87 -2.11 -18.00
C ILE A 191 9.04 -1.20 -17.68
N GLU A 192 9.16 -0.04 -18.32
CA GLU A 192 10.21 0.95 -18.08
C GLU A 192 10.17 1.46 -16.64
N SER A 193 8.99 1.68 -16.09
CA SER A 193 8.80 2.08 -14.70
C SER A 193 9.25 0.98 -13.73
N ILE A 194 8.88 -0.28 -13.99
CA ILE A 194 9.34 -1.43 -13.21
C ILE A 194 10.87 -1.57 -13.28
N ASN A 195 11.45 -1.46 -14.47
CA ASN A 195 12.90 -1.52 -14.64
C ASN A 195 13.63 -0.38 -13.90
N ALA A 196 13.05 0.82 -13.88
CA ALA A 196 13.59 1.95 -13.10
C ALA A 196 13.53 1.65 -11.59
N ALA A 197 12.44 1.09 -11.08
CA ALA A 197 12.33 0.67 -9.68
C ALA A 197 13.35 -0.42 -9.31
N ILE A 198 13.53 -1.41 -10.18
CA ILE A 198 14.57 -2.44 -10.02
C ILE A 198 15.97 -1.82 -10.00
N SER A 199 16.24 -0.85 -10.88
CA SER A 199 17.54 -0.15 -10.99
C SER A 199 17.81 0.74 -9.77
N ALA A 200 16.76 1.30 -9.16
CA ALA A 200 16.84 2.06 -7.92
C ALA A 200 17.25 1.16 -6.73
N GLY A 201 17.08 -0.15 -6.83
CA GLY A 201 17.37 -1.11 -5.76
C GLY A 201 16.15 -1.45 -4.90
N ALA A 202 14.93 -1.21 -5.40
CA ALA A 202 13.71 -1.58 -4.69
C ALA A 202 13.65 -3.10 -4.47
N THR A 203 13.34 -3.52 -3.25
CA THR A 203 13.11 -4.94 -2.89
C THR A 203 11.65 -5.32 -3.02
N ARG A 204 10.77 -4.34 -3.12
CA ARG A 204 9.34 -4.46 -3.36
C ARG A 204 8.90 -3.41 -4.38
N ILE A 205 7.84 -3.73 -5.11
CA ILE A 205 7.24 -2.83 -6.11
C ILE A 205 5.73 -2.81 -5.86
N GLY A 206 5.17 -1.60 -5.67
CA GLY A 206 3.73 -1.40 -5.60
C GLY A 206 3.08 -1.74 -6.94
N HIS A 207 2.04 -2.55 -6.92
CA HIS A 207 1.35 -3.15 -8.06
C HIS A 207 2.26 -4.03 -8.93
N GLY A 208 3.01 -3.47 -9.85
CA GLY A 208 3.94 -4.20 -10.72
C GLY A 208 3.27 -5.15 -11.72
N VAL A 209 1.95 -5.06 -11.89
CA VAL A 209 1.14 -6.04 -12.64
C VAL A 209 1.48 -6.09 -14.13
N ARG A 210 1.98 -5.00 -14.67
CA ARG A 210 2.41 -4.93 -16.09
C ARG A 210 3.72 -5.69 -16.35
N ALA A 211 4.39 -6.23 -15.32
CA ALA A 211 5.50 -7.15 -15.50
C ALA A 211 5.14 -8.37 -16.37
N ILE A 212 3.84 -8.76 -16.39
CA ILE A 212 3.34 -9.85 -17.23
C ILE A 212 3.56 -9.63 -18.72
N GLU A 213 3.74 -8.40 -19.16
CA GLU A 213 3.95 -8.01 -20.56
C GLU A 213 5.37 -8.38 -21.07
N SER A 214 6.31 -8.72 -20.17
CA SER A 214 7.69 -9.05 -20.51
C SER A 214 8.26 -10.23 -19.73
N LYS A 215 8.61 -11.29 -20.43
CA LYS A 215 9.32 -12.44 -19.85
C LYS A 215 10.66 -12.04 -19.23
N GLU A 216 11.36 -11.06 -19.82
CA GLU A 216 12.62 -10.54 -19.27
C GLU A 216 12.38 -9.83 -17.95
N CYS A 217 11.33 -9.01 -17.84
CA CYS A 217 10.95 -8.34 -16.61
C CYS A 217 10.63 -9.37 -15.51
N ILE A 218 9.81 -10.38 -15.82
CA ILE A 218 9.52 -11.49 -14.91
C ILE A 218 10.79 -12.17 -14.41
N ASN A 219 11.73 -12.48 -15.30
CA ASN A 219 12.99 -13.11 -14.92
C ASN A 219 13.82 -12.21 -13.99
N LYS A 220 13.92 -10.90 -14.28
CA LYS A 220 14.61 -9.94 -13.41
C LYS A 220 14.00 -9.86 -12.02
N LEU A 221 12.67 -9.83 -11.90
CA LEU A 221 11.98 -9.83 -10.60
C LEU A 221 12.32 -11.07 -9.79
N LYS A 222 12.34 -12.25 -10.44
CA LYS A 222 12.70 -13.53 -9.79
C LYS A 222 14.16 -13.58 -9.37
N GLU A 223 15.10 -13.23 -10.27
CA GLU A 223 16.53 -13.24 -10.02
C GLU A 223 16.93 -12.30 -8.87
N LYS A 224 16.29 -11.14 -8.79
CA LYS A 224 16.53 -10.16 -7.74
C LYS A 224 15.66 -10.37 -6.50
N ASN A 225 14.83 -11.41 -6.49
CA ASN A 225 13.91 -11.73 -5.40
C ASN A 225 13.04 -10.54 -4.98
N ILE A 226 12.40 -9.86 -5.95
CA ILE A 226 11.54 -8.70 -5.71
C ILE A 226 10.11 -9.16 -5.54
N LEU A 227 9.43 -8.62 -4.52
CA LEU A 227 8.01 -8.88 -4.26
C LEU A 227 7.15 -7.80 -4.93
N LEU A 228 6.07 -8.22 -5.59
CA LEU A 228 5.03 -7.33 -6.08
C LEU A 228 3.90 -7.19 -5.05
N GLU A 229 3.55 -5.97 -4.69
CA GLU A 229 2.45 -5.63 -3.79
C GLU A 229 1.17 -5.47 -4.61
N ILE A 230 0.51 -6.58 -4.94
CA ILE A 230 -0.64 -6.56 -5.86
C ILE A 230 -1.91 -6.14 -5.13
N CYS A 231 -2.70 -5.26 -5.76
CA CYS A 231 -3.94 -4.71 -5.26
C CYS A 231 -5.07 -5.01 -6.27
N PRO A 232 -5.67 -6.22 -6.24
CA PRO A 232 -6.49 -6.72 -7.34
C PRO A 232 -7.69 -5.83 -7.69
N THR A 233 -8.48 -5.45 -6.69
CA THR A 233 -9.67 -4.59 -6.91
C THR A 233 -9.29 -3.21 -7.44
N SER A 234 -8.26 -2.57 -6.86
CA SER A 234 -7.74 -1.29 -7.34
C SER A 234 -7.29 -1.38 -8.80
N ASN A 235 -6.58 -2.46 -9.17
CA ASN A 235 -6.12 -2.65 -10.54
C ASN A 235 -7.26 -2.79 -11.57
N ILE A 236 -8.44 -3.29 -11.15
CA ILE A 236 -9.64 -3.27 -12.00
C ILE A 236 -10.20 -1.85 -12.11
N GLN A 237 -10.27 -1.13 -10.99
CA GLN A 237 -10.85 0.22 -10.95
C GLN A 237 -10.00 1.25 -11.71
N THR A 238 -8.69 1.13 -11.66
CA THR A 238 -7.75 1.97 -12.43
C THR A 238 -7.62 1.55 -13.91
N GLY A 239 -8.37 0.53 -14.33
CA GLY A 239 -8.46 0.10 -15.74
C GLY A 239 -7.25 -0.71 -16.24
N ILE A 240 -6.37 -1.15 -15.35
CA ILE A 240 -5.17 -1.92 -15.72
C ILE A 240 -5.54 -3.33 -16.16
N ALA A 241 -6.50 -3.94 -15.52
CA ALA A 241 -7.08 -5.20 -15.95
C ALA A 241 -8.58 -5.02 -16.26
N PRO A 242 -9.09 -5.58 -17.35
CA PRO A 242 -10.47 -5.35 -17.79
C PRO A 242 -11.51 -6.07 -16.91
N SER A 243 -11.12 -7.14 -16.23
CA SER A 243 -11.92 -7.89 -15.27
C SER A 243 -11.03 -8.70 -14.34
N MET A 244 -11.60 -9.23 -13.24
CA MET A 244 -10.84 -10.03 -12.29
C MET A 244 -10.33 -11.33 -12.92
N GLU A 245 -11.12 -11.98 -13.76
CA GLU A 245 -10.74 -13.23 -14.45
C GLU A 245 -9.54 -13.03 -15.39
N LEU A 246 -9.32 -11.81 -15.84
CA LEU A 246 -8.20 -11.44 -16.72
C LEU A 246 -7.04 -10.78 -15.96
N HIS A 247 -7.17 -10.61 -14.63
CA HIS A 247 -6.13 -10.03 -13.80
C HIS A 247 -4.86 -10.90 -13.83
N PRO A 248 -3.65 -10.31 -14.01
CA PRO A 248 -2.43 -11.09 -14.24
C PRO A 248 -1.86 -11.78 -12.98
N ILE A 249 -2.43 -11.57 -11.78
CA ILE A 249 -1.91 -12.08 -10.52
C ILE A 249 -1.63 -13.59 -10.56
N LYS A 250 -2.56 -14.41 -11.08
CA LYS A 250 -2.39 -15.87 -11.14
C LYS A 250 -1.21 -16.25 -12.02
N LYS A 251 -1.08 -15.61 -13.19
CA LYS A 251 0.02 -15.88 -14.13
C LYS A 251 1.37 -15.46 -13.55
N LEU A 252 1.43 -14.31 -12.84
CA LEU A 252 2.65 -13.84 -12.16
C LEU A 252 3.05 -14.81 -11.05
N TYR A 253 2.11 -15.20 -10.19
CA TYR A 253 2.34 -16.19 -9.13
C TYR A 253 2.82 -17.52 -9.68
N ASP A 254 2.13 -18.09 -10.67
CA ASP A 254 2.50 -19.37 -11.30
C ASP A 254 3.85 -19.31 -12.01
N SER A 255 4.28 -18.14 -12.48
CA SER A 255 5.63 -17.96 -13.04
C SER A 255 6.74 -17.93 -11.99
N GLY A 256 6.38 -17.94 -10.70
CA GLY A 256 7.30 -17.92 -9.56
C GLY A 256 7.70 -16.52 -9.11
N VAL A 257 7.02 -15.45 -9.58
CA VAL A 257 7.18 -14.10 -9.03
C VAL A 257 6.59 -14.07 -7.63
N LYS A 258 7.28 -13.43 -6.69
CA LYS A 258 6.77 -13.22 -5.33
C LYS A 258 5.70 -12.17 -5.35
N VAL A 259 4.55 -12.45 -4.75
CA VAL A 259 3.41 -11.53 -4.68
C VAL A 259 2.85 -11.47 -3.26
N SER A 260 2.32 -10.32 -2.88
CA SER A 260 1.43 -10.14 -1.73
C SER A 260 0.09 -9.57 -2.20
N ILE A 261 -0.97 -9.83 -1.44
CA ILE A 261 -2.32 -9.33 -1.71
C ILE A 261 -2.59 -8.18 -0.76
N ASN A 262 -3.07 -7.07 -1.30
CA ASN A 262 -3.28 -5.83 -0.56
C ASN A 262 -4.54 -5.13 -1.06
N THR A 263 -5.07 -4.20 -0.26
CA THR A 263 -6.30 -3.46 -0.60
C THR A 263 -6.05 -2.12 -1.28
N ASP A 264 -4.81 -1.60 -1.19
CA ASP A 264 -4.46 -0.25 -1.67
C ASP A 264 -5.25 0.83 -0.90
N ASN A 265 -6.54 0.97 -1.18
CA ASN A 265 -7.43 2.00 -0.63
C ASN A 265 -8.77 1.37 -0.20
N ARG A 266 -8.86 0.90 1.05
CA ARG A 266 -10.00 0.10 1.53
C ARG A 266 -11.36 0.76 1.30
N THR A 267 -11.47 2.06 1.56
CA THR A 267 -12.74 2.78 1.43
C THR A 267 -12.98 3.28 0.02
N VAL A 268 -11.94 3.81 -0.65
CA VAL A 268 -12.06 4.26 -2.04
C VAL A 268 -12.36 3.10 -2.96
N SER A 269 -11.68 1.98 -2.80
CA SER A 269 -11.95 0.75 -3.56
C SER A 269 -13.14 -0.05 -3.05
N ASN A 270 -13.70 0.33 -1.90
CA ASN A 270 -14.81 -0.35 -1.23
C ASN A 270 -14.58 -1.85 -1.10
N VAL A 271 -13.42 -2.22 -0.55
CA VAL A 271 -12.98 -3.61 -0.39
C VAL A 271 -12.23 -3.80 0.93
N THR A 272 -12.42 -4.94 1.57
CA THR A 272 -11.64 -5.43 2.69
C THR A 272 -10.61 -6.46 2.22
N LEU A 273 -9.60 -6.76 3.05
CA LEU A 273 -8.64 -7.79 2.68
C LEU A 273 -9.26 -9.19 2.67
N ASN A 274 -10.29 -9.45 3.48
CA ASN A 274 -11.07 -10.67 3.38
C ASN A 274 -11.76 -10.80 2.02
N GLU A 275 -12.39 -9.73 1.53
CA GLU A 275 -13.05 -9.73 0.22
C GLU A 275 -12.07 -9.87 -0.93
N GLU A 276 -10.86 -9.26 -0.87
CA GLU A 276 -9.82 -9.51 -1.88
C GLU A 276 -9.48 -11.00 -1.98
N TYR A 277 -9.32 -11.68 -0.84
CA TYR A 277 -9.07 -13.13 -0.82
C TYR A 277 -10.24 -13.94 -1.37
N GLU A 278 -11.49 -13.60 -0.98
CA GLU A 278 -12.70 -14.24 -1.50
C GLU A 278 -12.83 -14.11 -3.03
N ILE A 279 -12.57 -12.91 -3.54
CA ILE A 279 -12.58 -12.60 -4.99
C ILE A 279 -11.54 -13.46 -5.72
N LEU A 280 -10.32 -13.56 -5.16
CA LEU A 280 -9.24 -14.35 -5.77
C LEU A 280 -9.49 -15.86 -5.72
N VAL A 281 -10.12 -16.37 -4.65
CA VAL A 281 -10.59 -17.77 -4.62
C VAL A 281 -11.58 -18.02 -5.74
N LYS A 282 -12.56 -17.13 -5.88
CA LYS A 282 -13.62 -17.30 -6.90
C LYS A 282 -13.09 -17.20 -8.33
N ALA A 283 -12.11 -16.32 -8.58
CA ALA A 283 -11.60 -16.08 -9.93
C ALA A 283 -10.52 -17.07 -10.37
N PHE A 284 -9.71 -17.58 -9.41
CA PHE A 284 -8.47 -18.31 -9.73
C PHE A 284 -8.25 -19.59 -8.93
N ASP A 285 -9.23 -20.01 -8.11
CA ASP A 285 -9.13 -21.19 -7.26
C ASP A 285 -7.90 -21.21 -6.34
N PHE A 286 -7.44 -20.04 -5.87
CA PHE A 286 -6.36 -19.96 -4.89
C PHE A 286 -6.73 -20.71 -3.62
N THR A 287 -5.76 -21.47 -3.11
CA THR A 287 -5.92 -22.31 -1.91
C THR A 287 -5.41 -21.56 -0.67
N GLU A 288 -5.75 -22.09 0.51
CA GLU A 288 -5.21 -21.59 1.78
C GLU A 288 -3.68 -21.71 1.81
N GLU A 289 -3.12 -22.76 1.23
CA GLU A 289 -1.67 -22.94 1.12
C GLU A 289 -1.02 -21.83 0.28
N ASP A 290 -1.67 -21.43 -0.83
CA ASP A 290 -1.17 -20.32 -1.67
C ASP A 290 -1.17 -18.99 -0.88
N PHE A 291 -2.25 -18.71 -0.16
CA PHE A 291 -2.32 -17.50 0.68
C PHE A 291 -1.29 -17.53 1.82
N ASN A 292 -1.09 -18.66 2.46
CA ASN A 292 -0.06 -18.80 3.51
C ASN A 292 1.35 -18.59 2.93
N LYS A 293 1.63 -19.05 1.71
CA LYS A 293 2.89 -18.77 1.00
C LYS A 293 3.05 -17.29 0.68
N MET A 294 2.01 -16.63 0.16
CA MET A 294 2.03 -15.20 -0.15
C MET A 294 2.24 -14.36 1.13
N ASN A 295 1.56 -14.69 2.23
CA ASN A 295 1.75 -14.02 3.53
C ASN A 295 3.16 -14.23 4.08
N ALA A 296 3.72 -15.43 3.95
CA ALA A 296 5.10 -15.70 4.36
C ALA A 296 6.11 -14.89 3.53
N GLU A 297 5.92 -14.77 2.22
CA GLU A 297 6.75 -13.92 1.37
C GLU A 297 6.56 -12.44 1.71
N ALA A 298 5.34 -11.98 2.01
CA ALA A 298 5.09 -10.61 2.48
C ALA A 298 5.87 -10.30 3.76
N ILE A 299 5.88 -11.20 4.75
CA ILE A 299 6.67 -11.03 5.99
C ILE A 299 8.18 -10.95 5.66
N LYS A 300 8.70 -11.84 4.83
CA LYS A 300 10.13 -11.85 4.46
C LYS A 300 10.58 -10.55 3.79
N HIS A 301 9.71 -9.97 2.97
CA HIS A 301 9.98 -8.72 2.25
C HIS A 301 9.53 -7.46 3.00
N SER A 302 8.89 -7.58 4.18
CA SER A 302 8.57 -6.43 5.02
C SER A 302 9.82 -5.66 5.43
N PHE A 303 9.67 -4.40 5.82
CA PHE A 303 10.78 -3.57 6.29
C PHE A 303 11.07 -3.73 7.79
N LEU A 304 10.64 -4.86 8.36
CA LEU A 304 10.91 -5.22 9.75
C LEU A 304 12.33 -5.75 9.95
N SER A 305 12.77 -5.77 11.20
CA SER A 305 13.97 -6.48 11.61
C SER A 305 13.82 -8.00 11.42
N ASP A 306 14.94 -8.71 11.24
CA ASP A 306 14.92 -10.16 11.07
C ASP A 306 14.28 -10.88 12.26
N ARG A 307 14.45 -10.36 13.48
CA ARG A 307 13.80 -10.86 14.68
C ARG A 307 12.28 -10.76 14.58
N ASP A 308 11.76 -9.58 14.22
CA ASP A 308 10.31 -9.36 14.08
C ASP A 308 9.71 -10.21 12.95
N LYS A 309 10.44 -10.36 11.84
CA LYS A 309 10.03 -11.26 10.75
C LYS A 309 9.90 -12.70 11.23
N GLN A 310 10.88 -13.19 12.00
CA GLN A 310 10.85 -14.54 12.53
C GLN A 310 9.69 -14.76 13.50
N GLU A 311 9.39 -13.79 14.36
CA GLU A 311 8.22 -13.83 15.25
C GLU A 311 6.92 -13.97 14.45
N LEU A 312 6.72 -13.16 13.40
CA LEU A 312 5.52 -13.22 12.57
C LEU A 312 5.43 -14.54 11.76
N ILE A 313 6.56 -15.06 11.28
CA ILE A 313 6.58 -16.37 10.58
C ILE A 313 6.16 -17.50 11.54
N ASN A 314 6.58 -17.46 12.81
CA ASN A 314 6.16 -18.45 13.81
C ASN A 314 4.64 -18.34 14.06
N ILE A 315 4.12 -17.11 14.24
CA ILE A 315 2.69 -16.86 14.40
C ILE A 315 1.88 -17.41 13.19
N LEU A 316 2.40 -17.25 11.97
CA LEU A 316 1.75 -17.74 10.75
C LEU A 316 1.68 -19.28 10.73
N LYS A 317 2.77 -19.96 11.14
CA LYS A 317 2.85 -21.44 11.18
C LYS A 317 1.97 -22.07 12.26
N GLU A 318 1.80 -21.41 13.40
CA GLU A 318 0.93 -21.93 14.49
C GLU A 318 -0.56 -21.91 14.13
N ALA A 319 -0.94 -21.25 13.06
CA ALA A 319 -2.32 -21.13 12.61
C ALA A 319 -2.64 -22.01 11.39
N SER A 320 -1.63 -22.63 10.76
CA SER A 320 -1.74 -23.59 9.67
C SER A 320 -1.78 -25.02 10.21
#